data_65214f16f35054a52bb79d58d1fede6c
#
_entry.id   65214f16f35054a52bb79d58d1fede6c
#
_cell.length_a   1.000
_cell.length_b   1.000
_cell.length_c   1.000
_cell.angle_alpha   90.00
_cell.angle_beta   90.00
_cell.angle_gamma   90.00
#
_symmetry.space_group_name_H-M   'P 1'
#
loop_
_entity.id
_entity.type
_entity.pdbx_description
1 polymer ?
#
loop_
_entity_poly.entity_id
_entity_poly.type
_entity_poly.pdbx_seq_one_letter_code
_entity_poly.pdbx_strand_id
1 'polypeptide(L)'
;DIMTFIGYLGYHDYEDFRERLMMDQDLRSSQMQLRLLHTDIDGMISSLHISGSKEDFLNLVDHLAEIIYENGRIILAGGYSPLSVTVDFQTDMISMGKQAIEYHQFDKNFKFKDTDVVFFLTATGRALSHVSKSLKEKGLCKSHIVLMTQNIKYKNYDSICADDVVHVLGTFDGIEFNYQIMRLFDLIRIRYYTKYFI
;
A
#
# COMPACT_ATOMS: atom_id res chain seq x y z
N ASP A 1 -21.06 7.76 26.12
CA ASP A 1 -19.70 7.93 26.66
C ASP A 1 -18.81 6.72 26.31
N ILE A 2 -17.55 6.74 26.71
CA ILE A 2 -16.57 5.68 26.41
C ILE A 2 -17.03 4.34 27.02
N MET A 3 -17.57 4.32 28.23
CA MET A 3 -18.02 3.09 28.88
C MET A 3 -19.20 2.47 28.15
N THR A 4 -20.13 3.27 27.67
CA THR A 4 -21.26 2.83 26.84
C THR A 4 -20.75 2.19 25.55
N PHE A 5 -19.77 2.82 24.89
CA PHE A 5 -19.17 2.28 23.66
C PHE A 5 -18.46 0.94 23.88
N ILE A 6 -17.68 0.83 24.96
CA ILE A 6 -17.00 -0.41 25.37
C ILE A 6 -17.99 -1.54 25.63
N GLY A 7 -19.12 -1.22 26.31
CA GLY A 7 -20.22 -2.17 26.53
C GLY A 7 -20.90 -2.63 25.21
N TYR A 8 -21.08 -1.74 24.24
CA TYR A 8 -21.57 -2.11 22.89
C TYR A 8 -20.62 -3.06 22.14
N LEU A 9 -19.32 -2.93 22.37
CA LEU A 9 -18.32 -3.84 21.80
C LEU A 9 -18.27 -5.20 22.52
N GLY A 10 -19.04 -5.38 23.61
CA GLY A 10 -19.13 -6.64 24.35
C GLY A 10 -18.07 -6.82 25.42
N TYR A 11 -17.38 -5.77 25.83
CA TYR A 11 -16.42 -5.79 26.93
C TYR A 11 -17.10 -5.42 28.26
N HIS A 12 -16.63 -6.02 29.33
CA HIS A 12 -17.22 -5.82 30.65
C HIS A 12 -16.93 -4.42 31.22
N ASP A 13 -15.69 -3.98 31.10
CA ASP A 13 -15.23 -2.66 31.52
C ASP A 13 -13.99 -2.20 30.71
N TYR A 14 -13.38 -1.09 31.09
CA TYR A 14 -12.21 -0.55 30.40
C TYR A 14 -10.96 -1.43 30.56
N GLU A 15 -10.81 -2.08 31.70
CA GLU A 15 -9.68 -3.00 31.96
C GLU A 15 -9.79 -4.25 31.06
N ASP A 16 -10.96 -4.88 31.00
CA ASP A 16 -11.22 -6.01 30.10
C ASP A 16 -10.98 -5.63 28.63
N PHE A 17 -11.45 -4.43 28.20
CA PHE A 17 -11.20 -3.92 26.86
C PHE A 17 -9.70 -3.77 26.60
N ARG A 18 -8.97 -3.13 27.53
CA ARG A 18 -7.53 -2.90 27.40
C ARG A 18 -6.72 -4.20 27.35
N GLU A 19 -7.01 -5.14 28.26
CA GLU A 19 -6.32 -6.43 28.32
C GLU A 19 -6.53 -7.24 27.03
N ARG A 20 -7.75 -7.32 26.54
CA ARG A 20 -8.04 -8.02 25.28
C ARG A 20 -7.42 -7.35 24.06
N LEU A 21 -7.39 -6.01 24.05
CA LEU A 21 -6.72 -5.27 22.99
C LEU A 21 -5.21 -5.55 22.97
N MET A 22 -4.56 -5.59 24.13
CA MET A 22 -3.14 -5.93 24.25
C MET A 22 -2.87 -7.38 23.82
N MET A 23 -3.70 -8.33 24.28
CA MET A 23 -3.58 -9.74 23.85
C MET A 23 -3.75 -9.90 22.32
N ASP A 24 -4.70 -9.20 21.70
CA ASP A 24 -4.91 -9.23 20.27
C ASP A 24 -3.72 -8.61 19.52
N GLN A 25 -3.16 -7.53 20.03
CA GLN A 25 -1.97 -6.89 19.48
C GLN A 25 -0.75 -7.81 19.55
N ASP A 26 -0.51 -8.48 20.66
CA ASP A 26 0.60 -9.42 20.84
C ASP A 26 0.45 -10.63 19.90
N LEU A 27 -0.78 -11.16 19.79
CA LEU A 27 -1.07 -12.27 18.88
C LEU A 27 -0.83 -11.87 17.41
N ARG A 28 -1.33 -10.71 16.99
CA ARG A 28 -1.12 -10.19 15.63
C ARG A 28 0.34 -9.93 15.34
N SER A 29 1.06 -9.34 16.29
CA SER A 29 2.50 -9.10 16.16
C SER A 29 3.27 -10.42 15.97
N SER A 30 2.97 -11.42 16.78
CA SER A 30 3.59 -12.75 16.68
C SER A 30 3.27 -13.44 15.34
N GLN A 31 2.03 -13.38 14.89
CA GLN A 31 1.62 -13.94 13.59
C GLN A 31 2.29 -13.21 12.42
N MET A 32 2.39 -11.89 12.50
CA MET A 32 3.07 -11.06 11.49
C MET A 32 4.56 -11.40 11.45
N GLN A 33 5.21 -11.51 12.59
CA GLN A 33 6.62 -11.91 12.69
C GLN A 33 6.88 -13.25 12.02
N LEU A 34 6.08 -14.27 12.34
CA LEU A 34 6.20 -15.59 11.72
C LEU A 34 6.02 -15.54 10.20
N ARG A 35 5.05 -14.79 9.71
CA ARG A 35 4.75 -14.69 8.29
C ARG A 35 5.79 -13.89 7.51
N LEU A 36 6.24 -12.75 8.04
CA LEU A 36 7.13 -11.84 7.32
C LEU A 36 8.61 -12.25 7.39
N LEU A 37 9.08 -12.79 8.51
CA LEU A 37 10.50 -13.13 8.69
C LEU A 37 10.89 -14.51 8.13
N HIS A 38 9.93 -15.40 7.88
CA HIS A 38 10.20 -16.72 7.29
C HIS A 38 9.97 -16.79 5.78
N THR A 39 9.75 -15.64 5.12
CA THR A 39 9.55 -15.60 3.68
C THR A 39 10.85 -15.67 2.93
N ASP A 40 10.91 -16.49 1.85
CA ASP A 40 12.03 -16.54 0.92
C ASP A 40 12.06 -15.27 0.04
N ILE A 41 12.75 -14.25 0.54
CA ILE A 41 12.89 -12.96 -0.14
C ILE A 41 13.61 -13.10 -1.49
N ASP A 42 14.63 -13.94 -1.57
CA ASP A 42 15.40 -14.13 -2.82
C ASP A 42 14.57 -14.81 -3.90
N GLY A 43 13.78 -15.81 -3.53
CA GLY A 43 12.80 -16.43 -4.42
C GLY A 43 11.72 -15.46 -4.89
N MET A 44 11.23 -14.61 -3.99
CA MET A 44 10.27 -13.56 -4.34
C MET A 44 10.84 -12.57 -5.35
N ILE A 45 12.04 -12.05 -5.10
CA ILE A 45 12.71 -11.10 -6.00
C ILE A 45 12.96 -11.73 -7.36
N SER A 46 13.44 -12.98 -7.39
CA SER A 46 13.73 -13.69 -8.64
C SER A 46 12.49 -13.93 -9.51
N SER A 47 11.31 -13.89 -8.91
CA SER A 47 10.02 -14.09 -9.59
C SER A 47 9.32 -12.78 -9.99
N LEU A 48 9.92 -11.63 -9.67
CA LEU A 48 9.37 -10.34 -10.04
C LEU A 48 9.81 -9.93 -11.44
N HIS A 49 8.83 -9.51 -12.23
CA HIS A 49 9.01 -8.99 -13.58
C HIS A 49 8.97 -7.45 -13.56
N ILE A 50 9.98 -6.85 -12.94
CA ILE A 50 10.14 -5.38 -12.87
C ILE A 50 11.37 -4.99 -13.67
N SER A 51 11.34 -3.82 -14.30
CA SER A 51 12.48 -3.32 -15.09
C SER A 51 13.61 -2.86 -14.16
N GLY A 52 14.83 -3.29 -14.43
CA GLY A 52 16.03 -2.92 -13.68
C GLY A 52 16.83 -4.14 -13.18
N SER A 53 17.95 -3.89 -12.53
CA SER A 53 18.73 -4.91 -11.85
C SER A 53 18.08 -5.30 -10.49
N LYS A 54 18.55 -6.42 -9.91
CA LYS A 54 18.13 -6.81 -8.55
C LYS A 54 18.47 -5.73 -7.52
N GLU A 55 19.61 -5.08 -7.67
CA GLU A 55 20.06 -4.01 -6.78
C GLU A 55 19.16 -2.76 -6.89
N ASP A 56 18.88 -2.32 -8.13
CA ASP A 56 17.95 -1.20 -8.36
C ASP A 56 16.58 -1.46 -7.74
N PHE A 57 16.12 -2.71 -7.84
CA PHE A 57 14.85 -3.12 -7.29
C PHE A 57 14.83 -3.11 -5.75
N LEU A 58 15.88 -3.60 -5.09
CA LEU A 58 16.00 -3.54 -3.64
C LEU A 58 16.06 -2.10 -3.14
N ASN A 59 16.81 -1.24 -3.84
CA ASN A 59 16.87 0.18 -3.55
C ASN A 59 15.49 0.85 -3.69
N LEU A 60 14.72 0.47 -4.71
CA LEU A 60 13.34 0.94 -4.88
C LEU A 60 12.45 0.50 -3.70
N VAL A 61 12.51 -0.77 -3.28
CA VAL A 61 11.72 -1.27 -2.15
C VAL A 61 12.09 -0.56 -0.86
N ASP A 62 13.38 -0.33 -0.62
CA ASP A 62 13.86 0.41 0.54
C ASP A 62 13.39 1.87 0.53
N HIS A 63 13.45 2.53 -0.62
CA HIS A 63 12.93 3.88 -0.83
C HIS A 63 11.42 3.97 -0.57
N LEU A 64 10.63 3.02 -1.12
CA LEU A 64 9.19 3.00 -0.89
C LEU A 64 8.83 2.76 0.59
N ALA A 65 9.58 1.89 1.29
CA ALA A 65 9.40 1.68 2.72
C ALA A 65 9.74 2.95 3.53
N GLU A 66 10.76 3.69 3.14
CA GLU A 66 11.16 4.97 3.76
C GLU A 66 10.10 6.06 3.56
N ILE A 67 9.60 6.23 2.34
CA ILE A 67 8.51 7.17 2.05
C ILE A 67 7.28 6.86 2.90
N ILE A 68 6.90 5.58 3.03
CA ILE A 68 5.80 5.17 3.89
C ILE A 68 6.09 5.54 5.35
N TYR A 69 7.32 5.35 5.82
CA TYR A 69 7.68 5.68 7.20
C TYR A 69 7.58 7.17 7.48
N GLU A 70 8.06 8.02 6.60
CA GLU A 70 8.10 9.47 6.74
C GLU A 70 6.73 10.14 6.60
N ASN A 71 5.78 9.49 5.91
CA ASN A 71 4.49 10.06 5.59
C ASN A 71 3.35 9.53 6.50
N GLY A 72 2.22 10.25 6.51
CA GLY A 72 1.13 10.02 7.46
C GLY A 72 0.18 8.90 7.04
N ARG A 73 -0.30 8.91 5.80
CA ARG A 73 -1.29 7.96 5.29
C ARG A 73 -0.83 7.29 4.00
N ILE A 74 -1.20 6.03 3.87
CA ILE A 74 -1.08 5.28 2.62
C ILE A 74 -2.44 5.30 1.94
N ILE A 75 -2.50 5.74 0.68
CA ILE A 75 -3.70 5.73 -0.14
C ILE A 75 -3.51 4.76 -1.29
N LEU A 76 -4.35 3.74 -1.35
CA LEU A 76 -4.38 2.77 -2.43
C LEU A 76 -5.43 3.20 -3.45
N ALA A 77 -5.02 3.55 -4.66
CA ALA A 77 -5.90 4.08 -5.70
C ALA A 77 -5.66 3.37 -7.03
N GLY A 78 -6.63 3.41 -7.94
CA GLY A 78 -6.45 2.85 -9.29
C GLY A 78 -7.60 2.04 -9.82
N GLY A 79 -7.30 1.00 -10.59
CA GLY A 79 -8.31 0.08 -11.13
C GLY A 79 -8.83 -0.90 -10.07
N TYR A 80 -10.09 -1.31 -10.16
CA TYR A 80 -10.71 -2.22 -9.19
C TYR A 80 -9.95 -3.55 -9.04
N SER A 81 -9.57 -4.17 -10.16
CA SER A 81 -8.88 -5.46 -10.13
C SER A 81 -7.53 -5.40 -9.40
N PRO A 82 -6.63 -4.44 -9.69
CA PRO A 82 -5.40 -4.29 -8.92
C PRO A 82 -5.61 -3.93 -7.45
N LEU A 83 -6.66 -3.19 -7.11
CA LEU A 83 -6.93 -2.82 -5.71
C LEU A 83 -7.33 -4.04 -4.87
N SER A 84 -8.01 -5.03 -5.46
CA SER A 84 -8.43 -6.23 -4.71
C SER A 84 -7.28 -7.04 -4.10
N VAL A 85 -6.06 -6.94 -4.63
CA VAL A 85 -4.88 -7.67 -4.11
C VAL A 85 -4.08 -6.89 -3.08
N THR A 86 -4.51 -5.69 -2.70
CA THR A 86 -3.82 -4.85 -1.71
C THR A 86 -4.30 -5.02 -0.28
N VAL A 87 -5.32 -5.86 -0.06
CA VAL A 87 -5.98 -6.02 1.25
C VAL A 87 -5.02 -6.50 2.33
N ASP A 88 -4.18 -7.48 2.01
CA ASP A 88 -3.19 -8.01 2.97
C ASP A 88 -2.16 -6.94 3.33
N PHE A 89 -1.65 -6.21 2.33
CA PHE A 89 -0.76 -5.08 2.57
C PHE A 89 -1.41 -4.02 3.45
N GLN A 90 -2.64 -3.62 3.13
CA GLN A 90 -3.40 -2.65 3.91
C GLN A 90 -3.55 -3.09 5.37
N THR A 91 -3.94 -4.34 5.58
CA THR A 91 -4.14 -4.92 6.92
C THR A 91 -2.84 -4.91 7.74
N ASP A 92 -1.72 -5.32 7.13
CA ASP A 92 -0.44 -5.34 7.80
C ASP A 92 0.08 -3.93 8.11
N MET A 93 -0.06 -2.97 7.19
CA MET A 93 0.34 -1.59 7.44
C MET A 93 -0.48 -0.95 8.57
N ILE A 94 -1.79 -1.23 8.65
CA ILE A 94 -2.64 -0.80 9.77
C ILE A 94 -2.16 -1.43 11.08
N SER A 95 -1.83 -2.72 11.09
CA SER A 95 -1.30 -3.43 12.26
C SER A 95 0.07 -2.88 12.72
N MET A 96 0.85 -2.33 11.79
CA MET A 96 2.10 -1.61 12.06
C MET A 96 1.89 -0.11 12.39
N GLY A 97 0.67 0.33 12.66
CA GLY A 97 0.34 1.70 13.08
C GLY A 97 0.24 2.72 11.95
N LYS A 98 0.29 2.31 10.68
CA LYS A 98 0.09 3.20 9.54
C LYS A 98 -1.37 3.22 9.10
N GLN A 99 -1.92 4.40 8.87
CA GLN A 99 -3.24 4.52 8.28
C GLN A 99 -3.16 4.16 6.79
N ALA A 100 -3.81 3.08 6.37
CA ALA A 100 -3.88 2.65 4.98
C ALA A 100 -5.36 2.63 4.52
N ILE A 101 -5.65 3.34 3.43
CA ILE A 101 -7.03 3.59 2.96
C ILE A 101 -7.12 3.25 1.48
N GLU A 102 -8.12 2.48 1.10
CA GLU A 102 -8.50 2.34 -0.30
C GLU A 102 -9.33 3.54 -0.75
N TYR A 103 -8.90 4.22 -1.82
CA TYR A 103 -9.62 5.35 -2.39
C TYR A 103 -10.70 4.87 -3.36
N HIS A 104 -11.93 5.21 -3.06
CA HIS A 104 -13.07 4.98 -3.94
C HIS A 104 -13.45 6.25 -4.68
N GLN A 105 -13.51 6.18 -6.00
CA GLN A 105 -13.84 7.34 -6.86
C GLN A 105 -15.20 7.99 -6.53
N PHE A 106 -16.09 7.26 -5.88
CA PHE A 106 -17.42 7.73 -5.47
C PHE A 106 -17.40 8.59 -4.20
N ASP A 107 -16.29 8.57 -3.43
CA ASP A 107 -16.17 9.44 -2.27
C ASP A 107 -15.93 10.89 -2.71
N LYS A 108 -17.00 11.67 -2.72
CA LYS A 108 -16.98 13.09 -3.12
C LYS A 108 -16.23 13.98 -2.14
N ASN A 109 -16.12 13.56 -0.88
CA ASN A 109 -15.53 14.35 0.20
C ASN A 109 -14.05 14.05 0.42
N PHE A 110 -13.53 12.99 -0.21
CA PHE A 110 -12.14 12.62 -0.06
C PHE A 110 -11.22 13.71 -0.59
N LYS A 111 -10.19 14.03 0.21
CA LYS A 111 -9.12 14.97 -0.18
C LYS A 111 -7.77 14.34 0.12
N PHE A 112 -6.86 14.44 -0.83
CA PHE A 112 -5.47 14.09 -0.65
C PHE A 112 -4.76 15.19 0.15
N LYS A 113 -3.77 14.78 0.94
CA LYS A 113 -2.93 15.66 1.75
C LYS A 113 -1.49 15.60 1.25
N ASP A 114 -0.71 16.60 1.57
CA ASP A 114 0.74 16.65 1.32
C ASP A 114 1.54 15.57 2.08
N THR A 115 0.94 15.02 3.14
CA THR A 115 1.50 13.91 3.93
C THR A 115 1.01 12.54 3.49
N ASP A 116 0.35 12.41 2.35
CA ASP A 116 -0.13 11.12 1.83
C ASP A 116 0.91 10.49 0.90
N VAL A 117 1.05 9.17 0.97
CA VAL A 117 1.70 8.36 -0.06
C VAL A 117 0.60 7.65 -0.86
N VAL A 118 0.53 7.93 -2.15
CA VAL A 118 -0.51 7.38 -3.02
C VAL A 118 0.08 6.32 -3.94
N PHE A 119 -0.26 5.06 -3.72
CA PHE A 119 0.03 3.99 -4.68
C PHE A 119 -1.08 3.94 -5.71
N PHE A 120 -0.78 4.39 -6.92
CA PHE A 120 -1.73 4.39 -8.04
C PHE A 120 -1.50 3.17 -8.95
N LEU A 121 -2.43 2.21 -8.91
CA LEU A 121 -2.32 0.91 -9.56
C LEU A 121 -3.12 0.86 -10.86
N THR A 122 -2.45 0.66 -11.99
CA THR A 122 -3.14 0.57 -13.29
C THR A 122 -2.32 -0.18 -14.34
N ALA A 123 -2.71 -1.38 -14.71
CA ALA A 123 -1.99 -2.17 -15.70
C ALA A 123 -1.89 -1.43 -17.05
N THR A 124 -3.00 -0.98 -17.59
CA THR A 124 -3.10 -0.39 -18.94
C THR A 124 -3.00 1.14 -18.97
N GLY A 125 -3.14 1.81 -17.83
CA GLY A 125 -3.25 3.28 -17.74
C GLY A 125 -4.67 3.82 -17.95
N ARG A 126 -5.69 2.98 -18.21
CA ARG A 126 -7.08 3.46 -18.43
C ARG A 126 -7.62 4.24 -17.23
N ALA A 127 -7.31 3.81 -16.02
CA ALA A 127 -7.74 4.52 -14.82
C ALA A 127 -7.22 5.96 -14.76
N LEU A 128 -6.03 6.23 -15.30
CA LEU A 128 -5.45 7.57 -15.36
C LEU A 128 -6.24 8.51 -16.26
N SER A 129 -6.65 8.05 -17.45
CA SER A 129 -7.35 8.89 -18.42
C SER A 129 -8.75 9.31 -17.94
N HIS A 130 -9.41 8.45 -17.16
CA HIS A 130 -10.78 8.73 -16.71
C HIS A 130 -10.87 9.54 -15.42
N VAL A 131 -9.88 9.41 -14.53
CA VAL A 131 -9.98 9.99 -13.18
C VAL A 131 -8.97 11.10 -12.88
N SER A 132 -7.99 11.32 -13.76
CA SER A 132 -6.90 12.28 -13.51
C SER A 132 -7.38 13.69 -13.16
N LYS A 133 -8.39 14.22 -13.86
CA LYS A 133 -8.92 15.57 -13.58
C LYS A 133 -9.56 15.65 -12.20
N SER A 134 -10.46 14.72 -11.90
CA SER A 134 -11.14 14.67 -10.60
C SER A 134 -10.15 14.47 -9.44
N LEU A 135 -9.12 13.65 -9.61
CA LEU A 135 -8.10 13.43 -8.59
C LEU A 135 -7.25 14.68 -8.35
N LYS A 136 -6.89 15.41 -9.41
CA LYS A 136 -6.17 16.70 -9.29
C LYS A 136 -6.99 17.74 -8.52
N GLU A 137 -8.28 17.84 -8.82
CA GLU A 137 -9.21 18.74 -8.10
C GLU A 137 -9.30 18.39 -6.60
N LYS A 138 -9.12 17.11 -6.25
CA LYS A 138 -9.07 16.63 -4.86
C LYS A 138 -7.69 16.79 -4.19
N GLY A 139 -6.70 17.35 -4.91
CA GLY A 139 -5.38 17.66 -4.38
C GLY A 139 -4.34 16.55 -4.54
N LEU A 140 -4.55 15.57 -5.43
CA LEU A 140 -3.63 14.44 -5.66
C LEU A 140 -2.16 14.88 -5.84
N CYS A 141 -1.91 15.92 -6.66
CA CYS A 141 -0.54 16.39 -6.94
C CYS A 141 0.18 17.06 -5.73
N LYS A 142 -0.44 17.08 -4.56
CA LYS A 142 0.23 17.50 -3.32
C LYS A 142 0.84 16.32 -2.57
N SER A 143 0.38 15.11 -2.87
CA SER A 143 0.82 13.88 -2.23
C SER A 143 2.06 13.33 -2.92
N HIS A 144 2.80 12.44 -2.25
CA HIS A 144 3.82 11.63 -2.91
C HIS A 144 3.14 10.48 -3.70
N ILE A 145 3.33 10.46 -5.01
CA ILE A 145 2.62 9.54 -5.90
C ILE A 145 3.55 8.49 -6.48
N VAL A 146 3.26 7.23 -6.20
CA VAL A 146 3.92 6.05 -6.76
C VAL A 146 2.99 5.42 -7.80
N LEU A 147 3.30 5.59 -9.07
CA LEU A 147 2.56 4.97 -10.16
C LEU A 147 3.09 3.55 -10.44
N MET A 148 2.23 2.54 -10.35
CA MET A 148 2.55 1.16 -10.71
C MET A 148 1.78 0.77 -11.98
N THR A 149 2.51 0.45 -13.07
CA THR A 149 1.89 0.22 -14.38
C THR A 149 2.69 -0.74 -15.26
N GLN A 150 2.01 -1.45 -16.17
CA GLN A 150 2.64 -2.18 -17.28
C GLN A 150 2.80 -1.33 -18.55
N ASN A 151 2.17 -0.16 -18.60
CA ASN A 151 2.20 0.67 -19.76
C ASN A 151 3.43 1.60 -19.79
N ILE A 152 4.43 1.23 -20.58
CA ILE A 152 5.69 1.96 -20.70
C ILE A 152 5.52 3.42 -21.13
N LYS A 153 4.41 3.78 -21.78
CA LYS A 153 4.12 5.16 -22.17
C LYS A 153 4.00 6.09 -20.95
N TYR A 154 3.70 5.54 -19.77
CA TYR A 154 3.57 6.30 -18.54
C TYR A 154 4.87 6.38 -17.72
N LYS A 155 5.97 5.79 -18.20
CA LYS A 155 7.28 5.86 -17.51
C LYS A 155 7.77 7.31 -17.29
N ASN A 156 7.32 8.23 -18.16
CA ASN A 156 7.68 9.67 -18.10
C ASN A 156 6.40 10.53 -18.18
N TYR A 157 5.31 10.12 -17.50
CA TYR A 157 4.02 10.75 -17.70
C TYR A 157 3.70 11.76 -16.61
N ASP A 158 3.83 13.05 -16.95
CA ASP A 158 3.59 14.18 -16.02
C ASP A 158 2.12 14.43 -15.67
N SER A 159 1.19 13.71 -16.29
CA SER A 159 -0.25 14.05 -16.16
C SER A 159 -0.83 13.80 -14.77
N ILE A 160 -0.24 12.91 -13.98
CA ILE A 160 -0.66 12.65 -12.61
C ILE A 160 0.35 13.15 -11.57
N CYS A 161 1.40 13.83 -12.00
CA CYS A 161 2.46 14.32 -11.10
C CYS A 161 3.12 13.16 -10.31
N ALA A 162 3.38 12.01 -10.97
CA ALA A 162 4.00 10.87 -10.29
C ALA A 162 5.45 11.20 -9.93
N ASP A 163 5.79 10.97 -8.67
CA ASP A 163 7.15 11.13 -8.13
C ASP A 163 7.99 9.90 -8.47
N ASP A 164 7.38 8.70 -8.30
CA ASP A 164 7.98 7.42 -8.65
C ASP A 164 7.13 6.64 -9.65
N VAL A 165 7.79 5.95 -10.56
CA VAL A 165 7.12 5.05 -11.53
C VAL A 165 7.71 3.66 -11.47
N VAL A 166 6.92 2.70 -11.03
CA VAL A 166 7.24 1.27 -11.03
C VAL A 166 6.69 0.65 -12.30
N HIS A 167 7.58 0.33 -13.24
CA HIS A 167 7.19 -0.34 -14.47
C HIS A 167 7.25 -1.85 -14.31
N VAL A 168 6.07 -2.48 -14.22
CA VAL A 168 5.90 -3.94 -14.20
C VAL A 168 5.95 -4.47 -15.63
N LEU A 169 6.88 -5.38 -15.92
CA LEU A 169 6.99 -5.98 -17.25
C LEU A 169 5.81 -6.91 -17.54
N GLY A 170 5.35 -6.92 -18.78
CA GLY A 170 4.24 -7.78 -19.19
C GLY A 170 3.46 -7.19 -20.37
N THR A 171 2.45 -7.93 -20.84
CA THR A 171 1.65 -7.62 -22.02
C THR A 171 0.21 -7.22 -21.69
N PHE A 172 0.02 -6.39 -20.66
CA PHE A 172 -1.30 -5.96 -20.18
C PHE A 172 -2.19 -7.10 -19.66
N ASP A 173 -1.58 -8.19 -19.20
CA ASP A 173 -2.28 -9.26 -18.52
C ASP A 173 -2.62 -8.82 -17.07
N GLY A 174 -3.90 -8.59 -16.81
CA GLY A 174 -4.38 -8.14 -15.52
C GLY A 174 -4.12 -9.11 -14.37
N ILE A 175 -4.09 -10.42 -14.65
CA ILE A 175 -3.81 -11.45 -13.64
C ILE A 175 -2.32 -11.40 -13.26
N GLU A 176 -1.43 -11.42 -14.26
CA GLU A 176 0.01 -11.34 -14.01
C GLU A 176 0.38 -10.01 -13.32
N PHE A 177 -0.22 -8.89 -13.76
CA PHE A 177 -0.03 -7.61 -13.10
C PHE A 177 -0.38 -7.67 -11.62
N ASN A 178 -1.52 -8.27 -11.28
CA ASN A 178 -1.96 -8.42 -9.89
C ASN A 178 -0.99 -9.25 -9.05
N TYR A 179 -0.45 -10.36 -9.60
CA TYR A 179 0.56 -11.17 -8.92
C TYR A 179 1.85 -10.38 -8.67
N GLN A 180 2.31 -9.60 -9.64
CA GLN A 180 3.51 -8.78 -9.51
C GLN A 180 3.32 -7.68 -8.47
N ILE A 181 2.17 -7.00 -8.47
CA ILE A 181 1.82 -5.97 -7.47
C ILE A 181 1.75 -6.57 -6.06
N MET A 182 1.11 -7.71 -5.90
CA MET A 182 1.01 -8.40 -4.61
C MET A 182 2.40 -8.73 -4.05
N ARG A 183 3.30 -9.30 -4.87
CA ARG A 183 4.68 -9.59 -4.46
C ARG A 183 5.49 -8.34 -4.13
N LEU A 184 5.30 -7.26 -4.89
CA LEU A 184 5.97 -6.00 -4.59
C LEU A 184 5.51 -5.44 -3.23
N PHE A 185 4.22 -5.45 -2.96
CA PHE A 185 3.69 -5.04 -1.66
C PHE A 185 4.14 -5.95 -0.53
N ASP A 186 4.29 -7.25 -0.77
CA ASP A 186 4.86 -8.18 0.21
C ASP A 186 6.30 -7.79 0.58
N LEU A 187 7.12 -7.45 -0.40
CA LEU A 187 8.49 -7.00 -0.14
C LEU A 187 8.54 -5.65 0.58
N ILE A 188 7.68 -4.70 0.20
CA ILE A 188 7.60 -3.40 0.87
C ILE A 188 7.22 -3.58 2.34
N ARG A 189 6.19 -4.37 2.66
CA ARG A 189 5.78 -4.60 4.06
C ARG A 189 6.83 -5.36 4.87
N ILE A 190 7.55 -6.33 4.27
CA ILE A 190 8.67 -7.02 4.93
C ILE A 190 9.79 -6.03 5.24
N ARG A 191 10.20 -5.19 4.29
CA ARG A 191 11.24 -4.18 4.51
C ARG A 191 10.81 -3.13 5.51
N TYR A 192 9.57 -2.67 5.44
CA TYR A 192 9.02 -1.74 6.41
C TYR A 192 9.06 -2.35 7.82
N TYR A 193 8.59 -3.59 7.98
CA TYR A 193 8.60 -4.31 9.25
C TYR A 193 10.01 -4.45 9.81
N THR A 194 10.95 -4.92 9.01
CA THR A 194 12.34 -5.17 9.45
C THR A 194 13.14 -3.91 9.73
N LYS A 195 12.80 -2.76 9.12
CA LYS A 195 13.56 -1.51 9.25
C LYS A 195 12.97 -0.58 10.31
N TYR A 196 11.67 -0.58 10.50
CA TYR A 196 10.98 0.44 11.30
C TYR A 196 10.08 -0.10 12.41
N PHE A 197 9.79 -1.40 12.44
CA PHE A 197 8.86 -1.96 13.40
C PHE A 197 9.52 -2.91 14.41
N ILE A 198 10.59 -3.62 14.04
CA ILE A 198 11.48 -4.35 14.96
C ILE A 198 12.52 -3.38 15.49
#